data_df96261273a70d8ba6bce720143faccb
#
_entry.id   df96261273a70d8ba6bce720143faccb
#
_cell.length_a   1.000
_cell.length_b   1.000
_cell.length_c   1.000
_cell.angle_alpha   90.00
_cell.angle_beta   90.00
_cell.angle_gamma   90.00
#
_symmetry.space_group_name_H-M   'P 1'
#
loop_
_entity.id
_entity.type
_entity.pdbx_description
1 polymer ?
#
loop_
_entity_poly.entity_id
_entity_poly.type
_entity_poly.pdbx_seq_one_letter_code
_entity_poly.pdbx_strand_id
1 'polypeptide(L)'
;MNTILKTVIISFILVSPGMASASFISPETAWHRMADRSNKVYSFKNGVPKLEYTLSKAGVPTLYLFNSDGHTFCVSADDEVPALLGYADKTYSMRDVSPAFEAWLNTMAEEIGRVREGSASRNEMETRSNDFASIAPLCKTQWNQDAPYNNVCPKPKGETQRAYTGCVATAMAQVMKYHNWPLTGEGEISYNWNNLTLHEDFSTTSFDWKNMLDIYTEGEYSEEEGIAVARLMRSCGIGVEMSYSTSGSGALSQLIGGALGKYFKYDKSRLRYLMRDFFSLDEWEEMIYGSLQNDGPVILDGQSNQGGHSFVCDGYDKDGYFHINWGWGGTSDGYYLLSVLDPYNQGIGGSGDNSGFNYMQDAIIGIVPAKDDNSNNSWIGQLYSMGPLDIDTSVNYTPGEVIGPFCNDGIYNFGPAALPVNTELGLLFSNEVTGEKYIDYGVFEEGCGVMYGFSGVSLPVPMGITDGTYRVTLSYRAPQEDADEADEPRLDSEGWLDVYFPIGETASYTANVSEGIVTVEDSSWRPSGVEETYLLPADDSPRYFNLQGIEIKAPRKGELVIQKRGKEVKKIFI
;
A
#
# COMPACT_ATOMS: atom_id res chain seq x y z
N MET A 1 -20.25 -79.55 -5.92
CA MET A 1 -20.95 -78.70 -4.93
C MET A 1 -19.90 -77.82 -4.25
N ASN A 2 -19.60 -76.67 -4.78
CA ASN A 2 -18.61 -75.77 -4.21
C ASN A 2 -19.32 -74.48 -3.74
N THR A 3 -19.33 -74.34 -2.42
CA THR A 3 -19.89 -73.19 -1.75
C THR A 3 -18.83 -72.08 -1.71
N ILE A 4 -19.03 -70.98 -2.44
CA ILE A 4 -18.15 -69.82 -2.43
C ILE A 4 -18.58 -68.93 -1.26
N LEU A 5 -17.70 -68.79 -0.28
CA LEU A 5 -17.83 -67.85 0.83
C LEU A 5 -17.49 -66.45 0.34
N LYS A 6 -18.46 -65.52 0.26
CA LYS A 6 -18.21 -64.10 -0.01
C LYS A 6 -17.81 -63.41 1.30
N THR A 7 -16.53 -63.08 1.40
CA THR A 7 -16.03 -62.21 2.47
C THR A 7 -16.38 -60.76 2.11
N VAL A 8 -17.26 -60.13 2.89
CA VAL A 8 -17.55 -58.70 2.83
C VAL A 8 -16.50 -58.01 3.69
N ILE A 9 -15.57 -57.29 3.04
CA ILE A 9 -14.65 -56.37 3.70
C ILE A 9 -15.40 -55.09 3.96
N ILE A 10 -15.78 -54.83 5.18
CA ILE A 10 -16.28 -53.54 5.65
C ILE A 10 -15.05 -52.68 5.97
N SER A 11 -14.69 -51.78 5.04
CA SER A 11 -13.69 -50.74 5.33
C SER A 11 -14.31 -49.73 6.26
N PHE A 12 -13.90 -49.75 7.53
CA PHE A 12 -14.16 -48.61 8.42
C PHE A 12 -13.27 -47.46 7.97
N ILE A 13 -13.87 -46.46 7.35
CA ILE A 13 -13.26 -45.15 7.18
C ILE A 13 -13.30 -44.51 8.57
N LEU A 14 -12.14 -44.42 9.22
CA LEU A 14 -11.93 -43.57 10.38
C LEU A 14 -12.02 -42.12 9.89
N VAL A 15 -13.19 -41.52 10.05
CA VAL A 15 -13.34 -40.08 9.94
C VAL A 15 -12.70 -39.50 11.20
N SER A 16 -11.53 -38.90 11.04
CA SER A 16 -10.94 -38.05 12.08
C SER A 16 -11.87 -36.86 12.31
N PRO A 17 -12.29 -36.57 13.55
CA PRO A 17 -13.05 -35.38 13.85
C PRO A 17 -12.07 -34.19 13.88
N GLY A 18 -12.17 -33.27 12.97
CA GLY A 18 -11.44 -32.00 13.09
C GLY A 18 -10.94 -31.35 11.80
N MET A 19 -11.66 -31.49 10.70
CA MET A 19 -11.59 -30.48 9.66
C MET A 19 -13.02 -29.96 9.48
N ALA A 20 -13.26 -28.75 9.97
CA ALA A 20 -14.41 -28.00 9.55
C ALA A 20 -14.26 -27.87 8.02
N SER A 21 -15.11 -28.56 7.28
CA SER A 21 -15.19 -28.47 5.83
C SER A 21 -15.65 -27.04 5.54
N ALA A 22 -14.74 -26.16 5.14
CA ALA A 22 -15.08 -24.87 4.62
C ALA A 22 -16.11 -25.08 3.50
N SER A 23 -17.33 -24.71 3.72
CA SER A 23 -18.43 -24.91 2.78
C SER A 23 -18.64 -23.64 2.01
N PHE A 24 -18.36 -23.67 0.70
CA PHE A 24 -18.81 -22.59 -0.16
C PHE A 24 -20.34 -22.48 -0.13
N ILE A 25 -20.84 -21.26 -0.22
CA ILE A 25 -22.27 -20.97 -0.34
C ILE A 25 -22.68 -20.90 -1.82
N SER A 26 -23.92 -21.29 -2.12
CA SER A 26 -24.42 -21.25 -3.50
C SER A 26 -24.52 -19.80 -4.02
N PRO A 27 -24.53 -19.58 -5.35
CA PRO A 27 -24.72 -18.26 -5.94
C PRO A 27 -25.97 -17.54 -5.41
N GLU A 28 -27.07 -18.26 -5.25
CA GLU A 28 -28.32 -17.71 -4.73
C GLU A 28 -28.16 -17.26 -3.25
N THR A 29 -27.54 -18.09 -2.41
CA THR A 29 -27.27 -17.77 -1.00
C THR A 29 -26.32 -16.58 -0.88
N ALA A 30 -25.26 -16.53 -1.71
CA ALA A 30 -24.29 -15.45 -1.74
C ALA A 30 -24.95 -14.12 -2.12
N TRP A 31 -25.80 -14.13 -3.14
CA TRP A 31 -26.56 -12.95 -3.55
C TRP A 31 -27.47 -12.43 -2.43
N HIS A 32 -28.26 -13.32 -1.81
CA HIS A 32 -29.15 -12.92 -0.71
C HIS A 32 -28.37 -12.36 0.49
N ARG A 33 -27.27 -13.01 0.85
CA ARG A 33 -26.40 -12.53 1.94
C ARG A 33 -25.86 -11.12 1.66
N MET A 34 -25.41 -10.84 0.43
CA MET A 34 -24.98 -9.53 0.01
C MET A 34 -26.15 -8.54 0.00
N ALA A 35 -27.30 -8.89 -0.59
CA ALA A 35 -28.48 -8.03 -0.67
C ALA A 35 -29.04 -7.66 0.71
N ASP A 36 -29.12 -8.60 1.65
CA ASP A 36 -29.61 -8.36 3.00
C ASP A 36 -28.70 -7.40 3.80
N ARG A 37 -27.41 -7.45 3.56
CA ARG A 37 -26.41 -6.59 4.23
C ARG A 37 -26.27 -5.22 3.57
N SER A 38 -26.38 -5.15 2.24
CA SER A 38 -26.28 -3.93 1.46
C SER A 38 -27.57 -3.13 1.32
N ASN A 39 -28.67 -3.55 1.95
CA ASN A 39 -29.98 -2.85 1.95
C ASN A 39 -29.92 -1.38 2.42
N LYS A 40 -28.78 -0.94 2.95
CA LYS A 40 -28.52 0.47 3.28
C LYS A 40 -27.99 1.29 2.11
N VAL A 41 -27.39 0.65 1.09
CA VAL A 41 -26.65 1.32 0.02
C VAL A 41 -27.33 1.16 -1.34
N TYR A 42 -27.86 -0.03 -1.64
CA TYR A 42 -28.47 -0.32 -2.94
C TYR A 42 -29.95 -0.63 -2.77
N SER A 43 -30.80 0.22 -3.33
CA SER A 43 -32.22 -0.13 -3.52
C SER A 43 -32.30 -1.09 -4.74
N PHE A 44 -32.10 -2.39 -4.51
CA PHE A 44 -32.31 -3.40 -5.53
C PHE A 44 -33.78 -3.34 -5.99
N LYS A 45 -34.01 -2.71 -7.14
CA LYS A 45 -35.30 -2.76 -7.80
C LYS A 45 -35.42 -4.18 -8.35
N ASN A 46 -36.27 -5.00 -7.79
CA ASN A 46 -36.82 -6.31 -8.19
C ASN A 46 -36.21 -7.03 -9.45
N GLY A 47 -34.95 -6.79 -9.79
CA GLY A 47 -34.24 -7.47 -10.87
C GLY A 47 -33.74 -8.83 -10.38
N VAL A 48 -33.95 -9.87 -11.18
CA VAL A 48 -33.30 -11.16 -10.96
C VAL A 48 -31.84 -11.00 -11.36
N PRO A 49 -30.87 -11.19 -10.43
CA PRO A 49 -29.46 -11.05 -10.75
C PRO A 49 -29.06 -12.10 -11.80
N LYS A 50 -28.32 -11.66 -12.78
CA LYS A 50 -27.70 -12.59 -13.75
C LYS A 50 -26.33 -12.97 -13.21
N LEU A 51 -26.14 -14.26 -12.89
CA LEU A 51 -24.80 -14.80 -12.65
C LEU A 51 -24.01 -14.76 -13.97
N GLU A 52 -22.98 -13.91 -14.02
CA GLU A 52 -22.12 -13.74 -15.18
C GLU A 52 -20.92 -14.68 -15.15
N TYR A 53 -20.33 -14.87 -13.96
CA TYR A 53 -19.12 -15.67 -13.81
C TYR A 53 -19.01 -16.30 -12.42
N THR A 54 -18.33 -17.43 -12.36
CA THR A 54 -17.91 -18.10 -11.12
C THR A 54 -16.41 -18.32 -11.17
N LEU A 55 -15.67 -17.69 -10.27
CA LEU A 55 -14.26 -18.00 -10.08
C LEU A 55 -14.12 -19.11 -9.04
N SER A 56 -13.30 -20.12 -9.36
CA SER A 56 -13.09 -21.28 -8.51
C SER A 56 -11.59 -21.55 -8.34
N LYS A 57 -11.17 -21.93 -7.14
CA LYS A 57 -9.84 -22.45 -6.84
C LYS A 57 -9.96 -23.93 -6.48
N ALA A 58 -9.09 -24.76 -7.07
CA ALA A 58 -9.12 -26.22 -6.89
C ALA A 58 -10.52 -26.85 -7.11
N GLY A 59 -11.33 -26.29 -8.01
CA GLY A 59 -12.69 -26.74 -8.30
C GLY A 59 -13.76 -26.29 -7.30
N VAL A 60 -13.42 -25.48 -6.29
CA VAL A 60 -14.36 -24.93 -5.30
C VAL A 60 -14.62 -23.45 -5.62
N PRO A 61 -15.89 -23.01 -5.74
CA PRO A 61 -16.23 -21.61 -5.94
C PRO A 61 -15.66 -20.72 -4.82
N THR A 62 -15.04 -19.60 -5.20
CA THR A 62 -14.48 -18.62 -4.25
C THR A 62 -15.21 -17.29 -4.33
N LEU A 63 -15.61 -16.86 -5.52
CA LEU A 63 -16.42 -15.66 -5.70
C LEU A 63 -17.32 -15.78 -6.94
N TYR A 64 -18.34 -14.92 -6.99
CA TYR A 64 -19.31 -14.79 -8.07
C TYR A 64 -19.36 -13.36 -8.59
N LEU A 65 -19.50 -13.22 -9.89
CA LEU A 65 -19.85 -11.96 -10.56
C LEU A 65 -21.33 -11.98 -10.92
N PHE A 66 -22.08 -10.99 -10.47
CA PHE A 66 -23.47 -10.81 -10.82
C PHE A 66 -23.68 -9.48 -11.55
N ASN A 67 -24.51 -9.49 -12.59
CA ASN A 67 -25.03 -8.30 -13.22
C ASN A 67 -26.48 -8.09 -12.80
N SER A 68 -26.81 -6.91 -12.26
CA SER A 68 -28.18 -6.52 -11.88
C SER A 68 -28.35 -5.01 -12.00
N ASP A 69 -29.48 -4.58 -12.55
CA ASP A 69 -29.90 -3.18 -12.65
C ASP A 69 -28.85 -2.20 -13.22
N GLY A 70 -28.03 -2.67 -14.16
CA GLY A 70 -26.99 -1.87 -14.80
C GLY A 70 -25.63 -1.88 -14.09
N HIS A 71 -25.50 -2.63 -12.98
CA HIS A 71 -24.29 -2.73 -12.17
C HIS A 71 -23.69 -4.14 -12.23
N THR A 72 -22.41 -4.23 -11.93
CA THR A 72 -21.71 -5.50 -11.65
C THR A 72 -21.36 -5.57 -10.18
N PHE A 73 -21.57 -6.73 -9.56
CA PHE A 73 -21.25 -7.02 -8.16
C PHE A 73 -20.31 -8.21 -8.07
N CYS A 74 -19.19 -8.03 -7.34
CA CYS A 74 -18.28 -9.10 -6.98
C CYS A 74 -18.65 -9.60 -5.59
N VAL A 75 -19.13 -10.82 -5.49
CA VAL A 75 -19.73 -11.38 -4.27
C VAL A 75 -18.95 -12.60 -3.83
N SER A 76 -18.61 -12.70 -2.55
CA SER A 76 -17.93 -13.85 -1.99
C SER A 76 -18.79 -15.12 -2.05
N ALA A 77 -18.19 -16.24 -2.40
CA ALA A 77 -18.79 -17.57 -2.27
C ALA A 77 -18.51 -18.20 -0.89
N ASP A 78 -18.18 -17.40 0.11
CA ASP A 78 -17.80 -17.82 1.44
C ASP A 78 -18.54 -16.97 2.49
N ASP A 79 -18.99 -17.58 3.58
CA ASP A 79 -19.73 -16.88 4.64
C ASP A 79 -18.83 -16.34 5.76
N GLU A 80 -17.55 -16.68 5.75
CA GLU A 80 -16.54 -16.21 6.71
C GLU A 80 -15.83 -14.92 6.29
N VAL A 81 -16.00 -14.46 5.04
CA VAL A 81 -15.43 -13.21 4.53
C VAL A 81 -16.54 -12.21 4.16
N PRO A 82 -16.24 -10.92 3.92
CA PRO A 82 -17.23 -9.94 3.50
C PRO A 82 -18.06 -10.42 2.31
N ALA A 83 -19.39 -10.19 2.37
CA ALA A 83 -20.30 -10.66 1.33
C ALA A 83 -20.06 -9.96 -0.01
N LEU A 84 -19.93 -8.62 0.00
CA LEU A 84 -19.60 -7.80 -1.15
C LEU A 84 -18.09 -7.55 -1.14
N LEU A 85 -17.43 -7.85 -2.26
CA LEU A 85 -15.99 -7.61 -2.45
C LEU A 85 -15.73 -6.34 -3.26
N GLY A 86 -16.70 -5.95 -4.08
CA GLY A 86 -16.65 -4.75 -4.89
C GLY A 86 -17.82 -4.65 -5.86
N TYR A 87 -18.00 -3.47 -6.42
CA TYR A 87 -19.05 -3.19 -7.38
C TYR A 87 -18.66 -2.10 -8.38
N ALA A 88 -19.33 -2.09 -9.52
CA ALA A 88 -19.17 -1.08 -10.54
C ALA A 88 -20.52 -0.63 -11.10
N ASP A 89 -20.61 0.64 -11.48
CA ASP A 89 -21.81 1.28 -12.01
C ASP A 89 -22.07 0.96 -13.51
N LYS A 90 -21.52 -0.17 -13.96
CA LYS A 90 -21.71 -0.71 -15.33
C LYS A 90 -21.80 -2.23 -15.27
N THR A 91 -22.42 -2.83 -16.27
CA THR A 91 -22.40 -4.29 -16.44
C THR A 91 -21.18 -4.71 -17.22
N TYR A 92 -20.46 -5.71 -16.72
CA TYR A 92 -19.30 -6.31 -17.38
C TYR A 92 -19.53 -7.77 -17.73
N SER A 93 -18.90 -8.20 -18.81
CA SER A 93 -18.67 -9.59 -19.13
C SER A 93 -17.20 -9.92 -18.92
N MET A 94 -16.87 -11.11 -18.45
CA MET A 94 -15.46 -11.56 -18.30
C MET A 94 -14.66 -11.53 -19.60
N ARG A 95 -15.31 -11.35 -20.74
CA ARG A 95 -14.61 -11.19 -22.04
C ARG A 95 -14.08 -9.78 -22.25
N ASP A 96 -14.66 -8.82 -21.53
CA ASP A 96 -14.45 -7.39 -21.73
C ASP A 96 -13.80 -6.71 -20.51
N VAL A 97 -13.44 -7.49 -19.48
CA VAL A 97 -12.78 -6.93 -18.28
C VAL A 97 -11.31 -6.61 -18.53
N SER A 98 -10.79 -5.65 -17.78
CA SER A 98 -9.36 -5.33 -17.81
C SER A 98 -8.52 -6.46 -17.21
N PRO A 99 -7.30 -6.71 -17.71
CA PRO A 99 -6.38 -7.68 -17.10
C PRO A 99 -6.07 -7.36 -15.64
N ALA A 100 -6.02 -6.08 -15.26
CA ALA A 100 -5.81 -5.64 -13.88
C ALA A 100 -6.99 -6.04 -12.97
N PHE A 101 -8.22 -5.88 -13.43
CA PHE A 101 -9.40 -6.34 -12.69
C PHE A 101 -9.47 -7.87 -12.60
N GLU A 102 -9.14 -8.60 -13.68
CA GLU A 102 -9.04 -10.06 -13.63
C GLU A 102 -7.99 -10.51 -12.62
N ALA A 103 -6.88 -9.81 -12.57
CA ALA A 103 -5.84 -10.03 -11.60
C ALA A 103 -6.34 -9.80 -10.17
N TRP A 104 -7.05 -8.69 -9.90
CA TRP A 104 -7.68 -8.43 -8.60
C TRP A 104 -8.68 -9.53 -8.20
N LEU A 105 -9.54 -9.99 -9.12
CA LEU A 105 -10.45 -11.12 -8.86
C LEU A 105 -9.71 -12.39 -8.43
N ASN A 106 -8.59 -12.71 -9.09
CA ASN A 106 -7.78 -13.86 -8.73
C ASN A 106 -7.15 -13.71 -7.34
N THR A 107 -6.71 -12.50 -6.98
CA THR A 107 -6.21 -12.19 -5.64
C THR A 107 -7.27 -12.44 -4.58
N MET A 108 -8.44 -11.84 -4.73
CA MET A 108 -9.54 -12.07 -3.78
C MET A 108 -9.88 -13.55 -3.64
N ALA A 109 -9.84 -14.29 -4.74
CA ALA A 109 -10.09 -15.73 -4.71
C ALA A 109 -9.00 -16.52 -3.96
N GLU A 110 -7.75 -16.11 -4.03
CA GLU A 110 -6.65 -16.73 -3.27
C GLU A 110 -6.73 -16.40 -1.79
N GLU A 111 -7.03 -15.16 -1.45
CA GLU A 111 -7.25 -14.72 -0.07
C GLU A 111 -8.39 -15.51 0.59
N ILE A 112 -9.54 -15.64 -0.09
CA ILE A 112 -10.66 -16.46 0.38
C ILE A 112 -10.24 -17.91 0.57
N GLY A 113 -9.41 -18.45 -0.32
CA GLY A 113 -8.86 -19.78 -0.17
C GLY A 113 -8.04 -19.94 1.10
N ARG A 114 -7.20 -18.98 1.45
CA ARG A 114 -6.38 -18.97 2.68
C ARG A 114 -7.23 -18.90 3.96
N VAL A 115 -8.30 -18.10 3.95
CA VAL A 115 -9.25 -18.05 5.08
C VAL A 115 -9.88 -19.43 5.29
N ARG A 116 -10.33 -20.10 4.23
CA ARG A 116 -10.90 -21.45 4.28
C ARG A 116 -9.94 -22.51 4.81
N GLU A 117 -8.68 -22.41 4.46
CA GLU A 117 -7.63 -23.32 4.92
C GLU A 117 -7.20 -23.04 6.36
N GLY A 118 -7.71 -21.98 6.98
CA GLY A 118 -7.31 -21.52 8.31
C GLY A 118 -5.87 -21.02 8.36
N SER A 119 -5.28 -20.73 7.21
CA SER A 119 -3.90 -20.22 7.10
C SER A 119 -3.82 -18.70 7.18
N ALA A 120 -4.97 -18.02 7.17
CA ALA A 120 -5.06 -16.56 7.35
C ALA A 120 -6.34 -16.20 8.12
N SER A 121 -6.27 -15.11 8.88
CA SER A 121 -7.46 -14.51 9.49
C SER A 121 -8.20 -13.63 8.51
N ARG A 122 -9.50 -13.56 8.71
CA ARG A 122 -10.40 -12.74 7.90
C ARG A 122 -10.32 -11.27 8.28
N ASN A 123 -10.57 -10.41 7.31
CA ASN A 123 -10.87 -9.01 7.55
C ASN A 123 -12.24 -8.89 8.25
N GLU A 124 -12.28 -8.42 9.48
CA GLU A 124 -13.53 -8.19 10.24
C GLU A 124 -14.15 -6.83 9.88
N MET A 125 -14.39 -6.56 8.59
CA MET A 125 -15.04 -5.31 8.14
C MET A 125 -16.36 -4.98 8.85
N GLU A 126 -17.04 -5.98 9.40
CA GLU A 126 -18.32 -5.78 10.08
C GLU A 126 -18.19 -5.01 11.42
N THR A 127 -16.97 -4.93 11.97
CA THR A 127 -16.67 -4.22 13.21
C THR A 127 -15.94 -2.89 12.97
N ARG A 128 -15.50 -2.61 11.75
CA ARG A 128 -14.81 -1.37 11.41
C ARG A 128 -15.81 -0.24 11.23
N SER A 129 -15.95 0.58 12.23
CA SER A 129 -16.46 1.93 12.06
C SER A 129 -15.29 2.87 11.77
N ASN A 130 -14.65 2.74 10.61
CA ASN A 130 -13.86 3.85 10.11
C ASN A 130 -14.89 4.93 9.74
N ASP A 131 -15.03 5.94 10.59
CA ASP A 131 -15.90 7.10 10.35
C ASP A 131 -15.37 7.98 9.18
N PHE A 132 -14.79 7.33 8.16
CA PHE A 132 -14.26 8.00 6.97
C PHE A 132 -15.40 8.54 6.12
N ALA A 133 -15.31 9.82 5.76
CA ALA A 133 -16.25 10.43 4.85
C ALA A 133 -16.05 9.92 3.42
N SER A 134 -17.12 9.82 2.63
CA SER A 134 -16.99 9.45 1.23
C SER A 134 -16.19 10.50 0.46
N ILE A 135 -15.34 10.03 -0.45
CA ILE A 135 -14.60 10.82 -1.42
C ILE A 135 -15.06 10.38 -2.81
N ALA A 136 -15.75 11.26 -3.53
CA ALA A 136 -16.15 10.96 -4.91
C ALA A 136 -14.91 10.76 -5.79
N PRO A 137 -14.97 9.97 -6.87
CA PRO A 137 -13.85 9.77 -7.77
C PRO A 137 -13.22 11.09 -8.22
N LEU A 138 -11.94 11.27 -7.96
CA LEU A 138 -11.20 12.50 -8.21
C LEU A 138 -10.77 12.61 -9.68
N CYS A 139 -10.37 11.50 -10.30
CA CYS A 139 -9.99 11.44 -11.70
C CYS A 139 -11.23 11.37 -12.59
N LYS A 140 -11.22 12.21 -13.64
CA LYS A 140 -12.24 12.15 -14.71
C LYS A 140 -11.76 11.35 -15.91
N THR A 141 -10.48 11.05 -15.93
CA THR A 141 -9.83 10.36 -17.04
C THR A 141 -10.28 8.90 -17.14
N GLN A 142 -10.57 8.47 -18.39
CA GLN A 142 -10.76 7.07 -18.74
C GLN A 142 -9.69 6.71 -19.79
N TRP A 143 -8.43 6.74 -19.36
CA TRP A 143 -7.32 6.55 -20.27
C TRP A 143 -6.93 5.08 -20.42
N ASN A 144 -6.27 4.79 -21.55
CA ASN A 144 -5.86 3.45 -21.96
C ASN A 144 -4.38 3.45 -22.36
N GLN A 145 -3.87 2.34 -22.87
CA GLN A 145 -2.46 2.14 -23.19
C GLN A 145 -2.15 2.07 -24.68
N ASP A 146 -3.18 1.95 -25.53
CA ASP A 146 -3.09 1.93 -27.00
C ASP A 146 -3.28 3.33 -27.62
N ALA A 147 -3.66 3.42 -28.89
CA ALA A 147 -3.93 4.70 -29.55
C ALA A 147 -5.17 5.41 -28.95
N PRO A 148 -5.12 6.76 -28.74
CA PRO A 148 -4.05 7.68 -29.15
C PRO A 148 -2.88 7.77 -28.17
N TYR A 149 -2.97 7.19 -26.97
CA TYR A 149 -2.05 7.35 -25.86
C TYR A 149 -0.62 6.94 -26.20
N ASN A 150 -0.44 5.91 -27.05
CA ASN A 150 0.87 5.43 -27.46
C ASN A 150 1.37 6.03 -28.80
N ASN A 151 0.73 7.06 -29.37
CA ASN A 151 1.05 7.59 -30.69
C ASN A 151 2.48 8.12 -30.83
N VAL A 152 3.17 8.42 -29.72
CA VAL A 152 4.60 8.82 -29.73
C VAL A 152 5.50 7.86 -28.93
N CYS A 153 4.98 6.73 -28.47
CA CYS A 153 5.80 5.68 -27.88
C CYS A 153 6.80 5.09 -28.88
N PRO A 154 7.92 4.52 -28.42
CA PRO A 154 8.92 3.90 -29.29
C PRO A 154 8.32 2.78 -30.14
N LYS A 155 8.94 2.56 -31.33
CA LYS A 155 8.70 1.38 -32.17
C LYS A 155 9.82 0.39 -31.95
N PRO A 156 9.54 -0.84 -31.48
CA PRO A 156 10.55 -1.88 -31.44
C PRO A 156 11.07 -2.19 -32.84
N LYS A 157 12.35 -2.53 -32.94
CA LYS A 157 12.99 -2.82 -34.23
C LYS A 157 12.33 -4.02 -34.92
N GLY A 158 11.82 -3.81 -36.13
CA GLY A 158 11.15 -4.84 -36.93
C GLY A 158 9.63 -4.89 -36.73
N GLU A 159 9.08 -4.13 -35.79
CA GLU A 159 7.65 -4.04 -35.57
C GLU A 159 7.00 -2.95 -36.42
N THR A 160 5.76 -3.19 -36.81
CA THR A 160 4.94 -2.19 -37.55
C THR A 160 4.17 -1.28 -36.59
N GLN A 161 3.85 -1.79 -35.39
CA GLN A 161 3.10 -1.09 -34.38
C GLN A 161 4.03 -0.40 -33.36
N ARG A 162 3.52 0.59 -32.66
CA ARG A 162 4.18 1.18 -31.50
C ARG A 162 3.97 0.31 -30.28
N ALA A 163 4.90 0.39 -29.34
CA ALA A 163 4.72 -0.23 -28.03
C ALA A 163 3.55 0.41 -27.27
N TYR A 164 2.91 -0.34 -26.39
CA TYR A 164 1.95 0.19 -25.44
C TYR A 164 2.62 1.19 -24.47
N THR A 165 1.84 2.08 -23.87
CA THR A 165 2.35 3.03 -22.86
C THR A 165 2.87 2.33 -21.61
N GLY A 166 2.24 1.24 -21.21
CA GLY A 166 2.45 0.55 -19.94
C GLY A 166 1.57 1.10 -18.81
N CYS A 167 1.13 0.22 -17.91
CA CYS A 167 0.23 0.59 -16.82
C CYS A 167 0.83 1.63 -15.86
N VAL A 168 2.13 1.53 -15.55
CA VAL A 168 2.85 2.49 -14.71
C VAL A 168 2.77 3.91 -15.30
N ALA A 169 3.09 4.07 -16.58
CA ALA A 169 3.02 5.38 -17.24
C ALA A 169 1.58 5.90 -17.32
N THR A 170 0.60 5.01 -17.53
CA THR A 170 -0.83 5.38 -17.60
C THR A 170 -1.34 5.85 -16.23
N ALA A 171 -1.02 5.15 -15.14
CA ALA A 171 -1.39 5.56 -13.79
C ALA A 171 -0.76 6.91 -13.42
N MET A 172 0.55 7.08 -13.65
CA MET A 172 1.23 8.36 -13.45
C MET A 172 0.56 9.49 -14.22
N ALA A 173 0.32 9.29 -15.51
CA ALA A 173 -0.26 10.31 -16.38
C ALA A 173 -1.67 10.75 -15.93
N GLN A 174 -2.51 9.82 -15.45
CA GLN A 174 -3.85 10.13 -14.93
C GLN A 174 -3.78 10.98 -13.65
N VAL A 175 -2.87 10.64 -12.71
CA VAL A 175 -2.66 11.45 -11.50
C VAL A 175 -2.09 12.84 -11.86
N MET A 176 -1.14 12.91 -12.80
CA MET A 176 -0.60 14.19 -13.28
C MET A 176 -1.68 15.03 -13.98
N LYS A 177 -2.60 14.41 -14.71
CA LYS A 177 -3.74 15.10 -15.33
C LYS A 177 -4.73 15.64 -14.30
N TYR A 178 -4.97 14.93 -13.20
CA TYR A 178 -5.77 15.44 -12.09
C TYR A 178 -5.21 16.78 -11.57
N HIS A 179 -3.89 16.85 -11.36
CA HIS A 179 -3.22 18.06 -10.91
C HIS A 179 -3.01 19.11 -12.02
N ASN A 180 -3.07 18.74 -13.31
CA ASN A 180 -2.61 19.52 -14.45
C ASN A 180 -1.19 20.09 -14.25
N TRP A 181 -0.26 19.25 -13.80
CA TRP A 181 1.07 19.60 -13.36
C TRP A 181 2.13 18.60 -13.85
N PRO A 182 3.39 19.08 -14.16
CA PRO A 182 3.83 20.47 -14.30
C PRO A 182 3.52 21.03 -15.70
N LEU A 183 3.75 22.33 -15.92
CA LEU A 183 3.74 22.87 -17.30
C LEU A 183 4.97 22.43 -18.08
N THR A 184 6.12 22.37 -17.41
CA THR A 184 7.40 21.91 -17.95
C THR A 184 8.14 21.18 -16.86
N GLY A 185 8.73 20.03 -17.18
CA GLY A 185 9.51 19.25 -16.24
C GLY A 185 10.88 19.86 -15.95
N GLU A 186 11.79 19.05 -15.40
CA GLU A 186 13.19 19.41 -15.13
C GLU A 186 14.10 18.18 -15.30
N GLY A 187 15.40 18.44 -15.55
CA GLY A 187 16.40 17.39 -15.71
C GLY A 187 16.23 16.56 -16.98
N GLU A 188 17.07 15.58 -17.11
CA GLU A 188 17.10 14.68 -18.26
C GLU A 188 17.41 13.25 -17.85
N ILE A 189 17.04 12.28 -18.68
CA ILE A 189 17.41 10.87 -18.54
C ILE A 189 17.71 10.24 -19.89
N SER A 190 18.65 9.31 -19.89
CA SER A 190 18.92 8.42 -21.02
C SER A 190 19.12 6.99 -20.53
N TYR A 191 18.50 6.05 -21.20
CA TYR A 191 18.70 4.63 -20.92
C TYR A 191 18.64 3.80 -22.21
N ASN A 192 19.22 2.60 -22.16
CA ASN A 192 19.24 1.70 -23.31
C ASN A 192 18.04 0.75 -23.29
N TRP A 193 17.31 0.71 -24.39
CA TRP A 193 16.21 -0.20 -24.61
C TRP A 193 16.27 -0.78 -26.02
N ASN A 194 16.25 -2.11 -26.13
CA ASN A 194 16.17 -2.84 -27.40
C ASN A 194 17.15 -2.33 -28.49
N ASN A 195 18.40 -2.12 -28.09
CA ASN A 195 19.49 -1.53 -28.92
C ASN A 195 19.25 -0.08 -29.40
N LEU A 196 18.33 0.62 -28.79
CA LEU A 196 18.10 2.06 -28.94
C LEU A 196 18.42 2.76 -27.63
N THR A 197 18.94 3.97 -27.71
CA THR A 197 19.01 4.87 -26.56
C THR A 197 17.75 5.71 -26.55
N LEU A 198 16.95 5.56 -25.51
CA LEU A 198 15.83 6.44 -25.24
C LEU A 198 16.31 7.61 -24.40
N HIS A 199 15.87 8.79 -24.73
CA HIS A 199 16.27 10.04 -24.09
C HIS A 199 15.07 10.97 -23.98
N GLU A 200 14.99 11.70 -22.86
CA GLU A 200 14.06 12.80 -22.63
C GLU A 200 14.78 13.91 -21.86
N ASP A 201 14.74 15.13 -22.38
CA ASP A 201 15.05 16.36 -21.65
C ASP A 201 13.73 16.99 -21.20
N PHE A 202 13.39 16.76 -19.95
CA PHE A 202 12.14 17.24 -19.37
C PHE A 202 12.10 18.76 -19.23
N SER A 203 13.27 19.41 -19.16
CA SER A 203 13.34 20.88 -19.05
C SER A 203 12.86 21.60 -20.32
N THR A 204 12.91 20.90 -21.47
CA THR A 204 12.42 21.39 -22.75
C THR A 204 11.07 20.81 -23.16
N THR A 205 10.56 19.84 -22.38
CA THR A 205 9.27 19.18 -22.63
C THR A 205 8.15 19.94 -21.91
N SER A 206 7.19 20.44 -22.67
CA SER A 206 5.99 21.10 -22.14
C SER A 206 4.75 20.24 -22.30
N PHE A 207 3.87 20.26 -21.29
CA PHE A 207 2.62 19.51 -21.24
C PHE A 207 1.43 20.43 -21.50
N ASP A 208 0.69 20.13 -22.57
CA ASP A 208 -0.48 20.90 -22.98
C ASP A 208 -1.76 20.36 -22.34
N TRP A 209 -1.94 20.66 -21.06
CA TRP A 209 -3.05 20.18 -20.25
C TRP A 209 -4.44 20.50 -20.82
N LYS A 210 -4.56 21.62 -21.58
CA LYS A 210 -5.84 22.06 -22.15
C LYS A 210 -6.31 21.17 -23.30
N ASN A 211 -5.35 20.61 -24.05
CA ASN A 211 -5.61 19.72 -25.16
C ASN A 211 -5.63 18.24 -24.76
N MET A 212 -5.46 17.92 -23.47
CA MET A 212 -5.64 16.56 -22.97
C MET A 212 -7.09 16.35 -22.54
N LEU A 213 -7.84 15.54 -23.29
CA LEU A 213 -9.24 15.20 -22.98
C LEU A 213 -9.29 14.18 -21.82
N ASP A 214 -10.40 14.17 -21.11
CA ASP A 214 -10.66 13.16 -20.07
C ASP A 214 -10.96 11.78 -20.68
N ILE A 215 -11.61 11.77 -21.84
CA ILE A 215 -12.02 10.57 -22.57
C ILE A 215 -11.68 10.74 -24.06
N TYR A 216 -11.14 9.69 -24.68
CA TYR A 216 -10.81 9.65 -26.10
C TYR A 216 -11.66 8.60 -26.81
N THR A 217 -12.69 9.07 -27.52
CA THR A 217 -13.52 8.24 -28.41
C THR A 217 -12.98 8.35 -29.84
N GLU A 218 -12.81 7.23 -30.52
CA GLU A 218 -12.31 7.21 -31.90
C GLU A 218 -13.16 8.13 -32.80
N GLY A 219 -12.48 9.02 -33.51
CA GLY A 219 -13.10 10.03 -34.38
C GLY A 219 -13.66 11.26 -33.70
N GLU A 220 -13.56 11.39 -32.38
CA GLU A 220 -14.08 12.53 -31.60
C GLU A 220 -12.99 13.43 -31.02
N TYR A 221 -11.72 13.20 -31.36
CA TYR A 221 -10.59 14.03 -30.95
C TYR A 221 -9.71 14.44 -32.13
N SER A 222 -9.05 15.59 -32.03
CA SER A 222 -8.10 16.10 -33.01
C SER A 222 -6.73 15.40 -32.86
N GLU A 223 -5.88 15.54 -33.91
CA GLU A 223 -4.50 15.07 -33.85
C GLU A 223 -3.72 15.75 -32.73
N GLU A 224 -3.96 17.05 -32.50
CA GLU A 224 -3.30 17.84 -31.44
C GLU A 224 -3.65 17.30 -30.04
N GLU A 225 -4.90 16.99 -29.78
CA GLU A 225 -5.38 16.38 -28.54
C GLU A 225 -4.77 15.00 -28.33
N GLY A 226 -4.73 14.17 -29.37
CA GLY A 226 -4.10 12.85 -29.33
C GLY A 226 -2.59 12.91 -29.07
N ILE A 227 -1.88 13.90 -29.66
CA ILE A 227 -0.44 14.10 -29.43
C ILE A 227 -0.17 14.65 -28.02
N ALA A 228 -1.05 15.51 -27.50
CA ALA A 228 -0.88 16.06 -26.14
C ALA A 228 -0.83 14.93 -25.09
N VAL A 229 -1.81 14.03 -25.08
CA VAL A 229 -1.82 12.90 -24.13
C VAL A 229 -0.70 11.90 -24.39
N ALA A 230 -0.41 11.58 -25.67
CA ALA A 230 0.65 10.64 -26.01
C ALA A 230 2.03 11.13 -25.56
N ARG A 231 2.28 12.45 -25.62
CA ARG A 231 3.54 13.04 -25.13
C ARG A 231 3.68 12.87 -23.62
N LEU A 232 2.64 13.12 -22.84
CA LEU A 232 2.65 12.90 -21.40
C LEU A 232 2.93 11.43 -21.07
N MET A 233 2.22 10.51 -21.73
CA MET A 233 2.39 9.06 -21.56
C MET A 233 3.83 8.62 -21.83
N ARG A 234 4.42 9.10 -22.95
CA ARG A 234 5.81 8.79 -23.30
C ARG A 234 6.78 9.34 -22.25
N SER A 235 6.60 10.58 -21.82
CA SER A 235 7.46 11.22 -20.81
C SER A 235 7.39 10.46 -19.48
N CYS A 236 6.20 10.07 -19.01
CA CYS A 236 6.04 9.21 -17.84
C CYS A 236 6.80 7.89 -18.02
N GLY A 237 6.62 7.21 -19.14
CA GLY A 237 7.30 5.94 -19.41
C GLY A 237 8.82 6.07 -19.46
N ILE A 238 9.36 7.13 -20.06
CA ILE A 238 10.82 7.35 -20.07
C ILE A 238 11.32 7.70 -18.66
N GLY A 239 10.58 8.48 -17.90
CA GLY A 239 10.93 8.84 -16.52
C GLY A 239 11.10 7.62 -15.59
N VAL A 240 10.40 6.53 -15.85
CA VAL A 240 10.49 5.26 -15.10
C VAL A 240 11.26 4.16 -15.84
N GLU A 241 12.07 4.50 -16.83
CA GLU A 241 12.88 3.57 -17.61
C GLU A 241 12.08 2.40 -18.21
N MET A 242 10.90 2.71 -18.78
CA MET A 242 9.96 1.73 -19.29
C MET A 242 10.60 0.73 -20.28
N SER A 243 10.40 -0.55 -20.02
CA SER A 243 10.67 -1.64 -20.96
C SER A 243 9.49 -1.75 -21.93
N TYR A 244 9.59 -1.04 -23.05
CA TYR A 244 8.51 -0.95 -24.03
C TYR A 244 8.33 -2.23 -24.86
N SER A 245 7.06 -2.62 -25.14
CA SER A 245 6.74 -3.78 -25.96
C SER A 245 5.38 -3.62 -26.65
N THR A 246 5.21 -4.26 -27.79
CA THR A 246 3.91 -4.36 -28.51
C THR A 246 2.96 -5.39 -27.92
N SER A 247 3.41 -6.20 -26.97
CA SER A 247 2.60 -7.18 -26.24
C SER A 247 2.30 -6.77 -24.79
N GLY A 248 2.90 -5.67 -24.30
CA GLY A 248 2.75 -5.14 -22.95
C GLY A 248 4.04 -4.52 -22.47
N SER A 249 4.01 -3.23 -22.12
CA SER A 249 5.14 -2.48 -21.58
C SER A 249 5.09 -2.48 -20.05
N GLY A 250 6.26 -2.55 -19.39
CA GLY A 250 6.36 -2.60 -17.93
C GLY A 250 7.52 -1.78 -17.39
N ALA A 251 7.36 -1.26 -16.19
CA ALA A 251 8.39 -0.60 -15.39
C ALA A 251 8.23 -0.97 -13.92
N LEU A 252 9.24 -0.71 -13.12
CA LEU A 252 9.18 -0.93 -11.67
C LEU A 252 8.42 0.23 -11.01
N SER A 253 7.41 -0.07 -10.20
CA SER A 253 6.61 0.92 -9.45
C SER A 253 7.45 1.74 -8.49
N GLN A 254 8.53 1.16 -7.94
CA GLN A 254 9.50 1.84 -7.09
C GLN A 254 10.14 3.08 -7.74
N LEU A 255 10.17 3.15 -9.06
CA LEU A 255 10.73 4.28 -9.79
C LEU A 255 9.75 5.46 -9.92
N ILE A 256 8.45 5.27 -9.66
CA ILE A 256 7.41 6.28 -9.82
C ILE A 256 7.70 7.52 -8.97
N GLY A 257 7.91 7.33 -7.66
CA GLY A 257 8.17 8.44 -6.74
C GLY A 257 9.42 9.23 -7.14
N GLY A 258 10.48 8.51 -7.52
CA GLY A 258 11.71 9.10 -8.04
C GLY A 258 11.49 9.94 -9.28
N ALA A 259 10.75 9.41 -10.26
CA ALA A 259 10.43 10.13 -11.49
C ALA A 259 9.57 11.38 -11.24
N LEU A 260 8.52 11.26 -10.42
CA LEU A 260 7.64 12.38 -10.06
C LEU A 260 8.41 13.53 -9.39
N GLY A 261 9.27 13.20 -8.42
CA GLY A 261 10.06 14.20 -7.72
C GLY A 261 11.19 14.79 -8.55
N LYS A 262 11.88 13.97 -9.35
CA LYS A 262 13.09 14.38 -10.07
C LYS A 262 12.79 15.10 -11.40
N TYR A 263 11.76 14.63 -12.11
CA TYR A 263 11.48 15.11 -13.47
C TYR A 263 10.21 15.93 -13.58
N PHE A 264 9.22 15.68 -12.71
CA PHE A 264 7.89 16.28 -12.84
C PHE A 264 7.54 17.29 -11.73
N LYS A 265 8.54 17.71 -10.93
CA LYS A 265 8.40 18.79 -9.93
C LYS A 265 7.30 18.53 -8.91
N TYR A 266 7.11 17.27 -8.51
CA TYR A 266 6.27 16.94 -7.37
C TYR A 266 7.02 17.12 -6.06
N ASP A 267 6.29 17.35 -4.97
CA ASP A 267 6.87 17.60 -3.65
C ASP A 267 7.56 16.37 -3.08
N LYS A 268 8.88 16.38 -3.11
CA LYS A 268 9.73 15.27 -2.68
C LYS A 268 9.56 14.94 -1.20
N SER A 269 9.23 15.93 -0.37
CA SER A 269 9.05 15.74 1.07
C SER A 269 7.77 14.96 1.40
N ARG A 270 6.81 14.94 0.47
CA ARG A 270 5.52 14.28 0.64
C ARG A 270 5.46 12.87 0.04
N LEU A 271 6.20 12.64 -1.04
CA LEU A 271 6.19 11.36 -1.75
C LEU A 271 6.66 10.22 -0.84
N ARG A 272 5.87 9.15 -0.78
CA ARG A 272 6.20 7.91 -0.06
C ARG A 272 5.88 6.71 -0.92
N TYR A 273 6.77 5.73 -0.87
CA TYR A 273 6.53 4.39 -1.38
C TYR A 273 6.21 3.47 -0.19
N LEU A 274 5.10 2.80 -0.23
CA LEU A 274 4.63 1.93 0.84
C LEU A 274 4.49 0.51 0.32
N MET A 275 4.92 -0.46 1.13
CA MET A 275 4.76 -1.89 0.85
C MET A 275 3.75 -2.48 1.84
N ARG A 276 2.71 -3.13 1.32
CA ARG A 276 1.57 -3.65 2.10
C ARG A 276 1.97 -4.57 3.25
N ASP A 277 3.01 -5.38 3.06
CA ASP A 277 3.46 -6.37 4.06
C ASP A 277 4.06 -5.74 5.33
N PHE A 278 4.27 -4.44 5.33
CA PHE A 278 4.86 -3.69 6.45
C PHE A 278 3.82 -2.98 7.31
N PHE A 279 2.55 -3.00 6.92
CA PHE A 279 1.47 -2.27 7.59
C PHE A 279 0.28 -3.16 7.86
N SER A 280 -0.39 -2.95 9.00
CA SER A 280 -1.69 -3.55 9.24
C SER A 280 -2.69 -3.08 8.17
N LEU A 281 -3.80 -3.79 8.01
CA LEU A 281 -4.81 -3.37 7.05
C LEU A 281 -5.40 -2.01 7.43
N ASP A 282 -5.58 -1.75 8.75
CA ASP A 282 -6.07 -0.45 9.24
C ASP A 282 -5.10 0.69 8.91
N GLU A 283 -3.81 0.52 9.20
CA GLU A 283 -2.77 1.50 8.83
C GLU A 283 -2.72 1.72 7.32
N TRP A 284 -2.78 0.64 6.53
CA TRP A 284 -2.76 0.70 5.08
C TRP A 284 -3.94 1.51 4.51
N GLU A 285 -5.16 1.19 4.93
CA GLU A 285 -6.37 1.89 4.50
C GLU A 285 -6.38 3.35 4.99
N GLU A 286 -5.91 3.61 6.23
CA GLU A 286 -5.81 4.96 6.78
C GLU A 286 -4.81 5.84 6.01
N MET A 287 -3.64 5.31 5.64
CA MET A 287 -2.66 6.03 4.84
C MET A 287 -3.16 6.34 3.43
N ILE A 288 -3.79 5.38 2.76
CA ILE A 288 -4.37 5.59 1.43
C ILE A 288 -5.51 6.60 1.50
N TYR A 289 -6.44 6.45 2.44
CA TYR A 289 -7.53 7.38 2.64
C TYR A 289 -7.03 8.79 3.00
N GLY A 290 -6.06 8.89 3.90
CA GLY A 290 -5.46 10.16 4.30
C GLY A 290 -4.80 10.89 3.11
N SER A 291 -4.11 10.16 2.24
CA SER A 291 -3.55 10.73 1.02
C SER A 291 -4.65 11.17 0.03
N LEU A 292 -5.68 10.33 -0.19
CA LEU A 292 -6.82 10.71 -1.02
C LEU A 292 -7.48 12.01 -0.55
N GLN A 293 -7.64 12.18 0.76
CA GLN A 293 -8.28 13.35 1.35
C GLN A 293 -7.43 14.61 1.26
N ASN A 294 -6.11 14.49 1.47
CA ASN A 294 -5.21 15.64 1.63
C ASN A 294 -4.40 15.97 0.39
N ASP A 295 -4.07 14.97 -0.42
CA ASP A 295 -3.08 15.07 -1.50
C ASP A 295 -3.68 14.81 -2.88
N GLY A 296 -4.74 14.01 -2.96
CA GLY A 296 -5.37 13.60 -4.21
C GLY A 296 -5.19 12.11 -4.52
N PRO A 297 -5.28 11.71 -5.80
CA PRO A 297 -5.23 10.31 -6.17
C PRO A 297 -3.92 9.62 -5.80
N VAL A 298 -4.04 8.34 -5.43
CA VAL A 298 -2.94 7.45 -5.05
C VAL A 298 -2.67 6.48 -6.21
N ILE A 299 -1.42 6.13 -6.46
CA ILE A 299 -1.08 5.04 -7.37
C ILE A 299 -0.90 3.78 -6.52
N LEU A 300 -1.66 2.75 -6.86
CA LEU A 300 -1.51 1.41 -6.31
C LEU A 300 -0.85 0.51 -7.34
N ASP A 301 -0.07 -0.42 -6.85
CA ASP A 301 0.56 -1.48 -7.64
C ASP A 301 0.26 -2.83 -6.99
N GLY A 302 0.13 -3.87 -7.82
CA GLY A 302 -0.04 -5.23 -7.36
C GLY A 302 0.61 -6.20 -8.33
N GLN A 303 1.23 -7.25 -7.80
CA GLN A 303 1.86 -8.28 -8.61
C GLN A 303 1.09 -9.59 -8.57
N SER A 304 1.06 -10.30 -9.67
CA SER A 304 0.52 -11.64 -9.79
C SER A 304 1.45 -12.55 -10.58
N ASN A 305 1.14 -13.84 -10.63
CA ASN A 305 1.83 -14.81 -11.49
C ASN A 305 1.73 -14.48 -13.00
N GLN A 306 0.88 -13.53 -13.39
CA GLN A 306 0.69 -13.07 -14.77
C GLN A 306 1.36 -11.72 -15.06
N GLY A 307 2.00 -11.10 -14.07
CA GLY A 307 2.66 -9.81 -14.15
C GLY A 307 2.14 -8.79 -13.13
N GLY A 308 2.81 -7.64 -13.03
CA GLY A 308 2.40 -6.51 -12.22
C GLY A 308 1.47 -5.57 -12.96
N HIS A 309 0.60 -4.87 -12.21
CA HIS A 309 -0.27 -3.83 -12.72
C HIS A 309 -0.29 -2.64 -11.79
N SER A 310 -0.07 -1.45 -12.36
CA SER A 310 -0.26 -0.17 -11.66
C SER A 310 -1.59 0.44 -12.08
N PHE A 311 -2.33 0.99 -11.12
CA PHE A 311 -3.64 1.59 -11.29
C PHE A 311 -3.85 2.75 -10.32
N VAL A 312 -4.91 3.52 -10.51
CA VAL A 312 -5.19 4.69 -9.68
C VAL A 312 -6.31 4.38 -8.70
N CYS A 313 -6.06 4.65 -7.42
CA CYS A 313 -7.09 4.76 -6.40
C CYS A 313 -7.42 6.25 -6.23
N ASP A 314 -8.68 6.62 -6.45
CA ASP A 314 -9.06 8.03 -6.52
C ASP A 314 -10.38 8.37 -5.84
N GLY A 315 -10.93 7.48 -5.04
CA GLY A 315 -12.15 7.73 -4.28
C GLY A 315 -12.38 6.71 -3.19
N TYR A 316 -13.38 6.97 -2.36
CA TYR A 316 -13.75 6.11 -1.24
C TYR A 316 -15.25 6.24 -0.96
N ASP A 317 -15.95 5.15 -0.75
CA ASP A 317 -17.32 5.20 -0.27
C ASP A 317 -17.40 5.06 1.26
N LYS A 318 -18.55 5.38 1.83
CA LYS A 318 -18.77 5.31 3.30
C LYS A 318 -18.79 3.89 3.86
N ASP A 319 -18.82 2.88 3.00
CA ASP A 319 -18.95 1.48 3.37
C ASP A 319 -17.61 0.73 3.27
N GLY A 320 -16.52 1.45 3.00
CA GLY A 320 -15.15 0.91 3.05
C GLY A 320 -14.57 0.48 1.70
N TYR A 321 -15.21 0.84 0.59
CA TYR A 321 -14.74 0.49 -0.75
C TYR A 321 -13.98 1.65 -1.38
N PHE A 322 -12.81 1.37 -1.91
CA PHE A 322 -11.99 2.34 -2.63
C PHE A 322 -12.35 2.35 -4.11
N HIS A 323 -12.49 3.54 -4.70
CA HIS A 323 -12.70 3.66 -6.14
C HIS A 323 -11.39 3.45 -6.88
N ILE A 324 -11.41 2.53 -7.85
CA ILE A 324 -10.25 2.15 -8.65
C ILE A 324 -10.51 2.48 -10.11
N ASN A 325 -9.57 3.22 -10.69
CA ASN A 325 -9.45 3.45 -12.12
C ASN A 325 -8.32 2.56 -12.65
N TRP A 326 -8.67 1.52 -13.39
CA TRP A 326 -7.73 0.49 -13.84
C TRP A 326 -6.81 0.92 -14.98
N GLY A 327 -7.03 2.09 -15.59
CA GLY A 327 -6.24 2.56 -16.74
C GLY A 327 -6.52 1.81 -18.04
N TRP A 328 -7.76 1.34 -18.24
CA TRP A 328 -8.21 0.56 -19.39
C TRP A 328 -9.47 1.15 -20.05
N GLY A 329 -9.45 2.46 -20.31
CA GLY A 329 -10.54 3.14 -20.97
C GLY A 329 -11.83 3.18 -20.16
N GLY A 330 -11.76 3.19 -18.83
CA GLY A 330 -12.89 3.14 -17.93
C GLY A 330 -13.53 1.74 -17.82
N THR A 331 -12.89 0.73 -18.38
CA THR A 331 -13.36 -0.65 -18.28
C THR A 331 -13.05 -1.20 -16.89
N SER A 332 -14.06 -1.75 -16.24
CA SER A 332 -14.04 -2.30 -14.89
C SER A 332 -13.80 -1.28 -13.76
N ASP A 333 -13.74 0.02 -14.03
CA ASP A 333 -13.64 1.04 -12.99
C ASP A 333 -14.81 0.92 -12.02
N GLY A 334 -14.55 1.05 -10.71
CA GLY A 334 -15.56 0.84 -9.69
C GLY A 334 -14.98 0.87 -8.28
N TYR A 335 -15.78 0.41 -7.32
CA TYR A 335 -15.46 0.41 -5.90
C TYR A 335 -15.12 -1.00 -5.41
N TYR A 336 -13.94 -1.15 -4.82
CA TYR A 336 -13.39 -2.46 -4.46
C TYR A 336 -12.72 -2.44 -3.10
N LEU A 337 -12.74 -3.60 -2.41
CA LEU A 337 -11.89 -3.82 -1.24
C LEU A 337 -10.44 -3.91 -1.68
N LEU A 338 -9.56 -3.35 -0.89
CA LEU A 338 -8.12 -3.49 -1.12
C LEU A 338 -7.63 -4.90 -0.73
N SER A 339 -8.21 -5.51 0.30
CA SER A 339 -7.91 -6.87 0.74
C SER A 339 -9.04 -7.46 1.57
N VAL A 340 -9.17 -8.77 1.63
CA VAL A 340 -10.03 -9.50 2.57
C VAL A 340 -9.23 -10.14 3.71
N LEU A 341 -7.92 -9.96 3.76
CA LEU A 341 -7.02 -10.50 4.78
C LEU A 341 -6.54 -9.42 5.74
N ASP A 342 -6.41 -9.82 7.01
CA ASP A 342 -5.64 -9.09 8.00
C ASP A 342 -4.27 -9.76 8.17
N PRO A 343 -3.15 -9.08 7.85
CA PRO A 343 -1.81 -9.67 7.95
C PRO A 343 -1.37 -10.00 9.39
N TYR A 344 -1.95 -9.38 10.42
CA TYR A 344 -1.62 -9.69 11.83
C TYR A 344 -1.87 -11.14 12.23
N ASN A 345 -2.67 -11.85 11.48
CA ASN A 345 -3.07 -13.20 11.78
C ASN A 345 -2.54 -14.23 10.76
N GLN A 346 -1.49 -13.93 10.05
CA GLN A 346 -0.76 -14.95 9.29
C GLN A 346 -0.10 -15.88 10.30
N GLY A 347 -0.67 -17.08 10.48
CA GLY A 347 -0.16 -18.09 11.42
C GLY A 347 1.32 -18.31 11.20
N ILE A 348 2.06 -18.56 12.31
CA ILE A 348 3.47 -18.95 12.32
C ILE A 348 3.68 -20.05 11.28
N GLY A 349 4.36 -19.74 10.18
CA GLY A 349 4.64 -20.69 9.12
C GLY A 349 4.23 -20.24 7.72
N GLY A 350 4.09 -18.94 7.48
CA GLY A 350 3.98 -18.38 6.13
C GLY A 350 5.23 -18.69 5.32
N SER A 351 5.44 -19.99 5.01
CA SER A 351 6.47 -20.40 4.07
C SER A 351 6.04 -19.98 2.68
N GLY A 352 6.74 -19.02 2.15
CA GLY A 352 7.08 -18.73 0.79
C GLY A 352 6.42 -19.51 -0.34
N ASP A 353 5.10 -19.50 -0.45
CA ASP A 353 4.46 -19.86 -1.69
C ASP A 353 3.90 -18.59 -2.32
N ASN A 354 4.64 -18.04 -3.27
CA ASN A 354 4.52 -16.72 -3.90
C ASN A 354 3.29 -16.62 -4.84
N SER A 355 2.10 -16.99 -4.40
CA SER A 355 0.93 -17.06 -5.26
C SER A 355 -0.27 -16.25 -4.77
N GLY A 356 -0.13 -14.92 -4.73
CA GLY A 356 -1.28 -14.04 -4.51
C GLY A 356 -0.87 -12.57 -4.48
N PHE A 357 -1.77 -11.64 -4.83
CA PHE A 357 -1.52 -10.19 -4.88
C PHE A 357 -1.28 -9.52 -3.53
N ASN A 358 -1.51 -10.19 -2.40
CA ASN A 358 -1.07 -9.70 -1.10
C ASN A 358 0.44 -9.75 -0.93
N TYR A 359 1.11 -10.47 -1.80
CA TYR A 359 2.54 -10.43 -1.95
C TYR A 359 2.88 -9.30 -2.93
N MET A 360 3.44 -8.20 -2.40
CA MET A 360 3.82 -7.00 -3.16
C MET A 360 2.64 -6.12 -3.64
N GLN A 361 1.66 -5.81 -2.78
CA GLN A 361 0.88 -4.60 -2.98
C GLN A 361 1.72 -3.41 -2.54
N ASP A 362 1.81 -2.42 -3.41
CA ASP A 362 2.56 -1.20 -3.16
C ASP A 362 1.65 0.01 -3.35
N ALA A 363 1.96 1.10 -2.70
CA ALA A 363 1.29 2.37 -2.91
C ALA A 363 2.30 3.51 -3.03
N ILE A 364 2.05 4.41 -3.94
CA ILE A 364 2.71 5.70 -4.00
C ILE A 364 1.70 6.75 -3.55
N ILE A 365 1.97 7.35 -2.39
CA ILE A 365 1.14 8.35 -1.75
C ILE A 365 1.85 9.71 -1.68
N GLY A 366 1.13 10.75 -1.26
CA GLY A 366 1.70 12.09 -1.12
C GLY A 366 2.03 12.75 -2.46
N ILE A 367 1.31 12.41 -3.52
CA ILE A 367 1.56 12.92 -4.87
C ILE A 367 0.95 14.32 -4.98
N VAL A 368 1.70 15.35 -4.60
CA VAL A 368 1.27 16.76 -4.69
C VAL A 368 2.28 17.59 -5.45
N PRO A 369 1.83 18.59 -6.26
CA PRO A 369 2.72 19.55 -6.88
C PRO A 369 3.56 20.33 -5.86
N ALA A 370 4.85 20.53 -6.12
CA ALA A 370 5.67 21.41 -5.31
C ALA A 370 5.17 22.85 -5.39
N LYS A 371 5.01 23.52 -4.25
CA LYS A 371 4.40 24.85 -4.18
C LYS A 371 5.34 25.98 -4.62
N ASP A 372 6.66 25.79 -4.51
CA ASP A 372 7.67 26.78 -4.83
C ASP A 372 8.93 26.14 -5.41
N ASP A 373 9.62 26.84 -6.33
CA ASP A 373 10.91 26.44 -6.90
C ASP A 373 12.06 26.36 -5.86
N ASN A 374 11.82 26.86 -4.65
CA ASN A 374 12.77 26.93 -3.55
C ASN A 374 12.47 25.97 -2.41
N SER A 375 11.70 24.92 -2.64
CA SER A 375 11.54 23.95 -1.57
C SER A 375 12.90 23.31 -1.27
N ASN A 376 13.37 23.47 -0.04
CA ASN A 376 14.36 22.59 0.59
C ASN A 376 13.76 21.18 0.68
N ASN A 377 13.35 20.64 -0.46
CA ASN A 377 12.78 19.33 -0.66
C ASN A 377 13.91 18.29 -0.61
N SER A 378 14.61 18.26 0.52
CA SER A 378 15.48 17.12 0.81
C SER A 378 14.56 15.96 1.15
N TRP A 379 14.33 15.08 0.21
CA TRP A 379 13.75 13.80 0.50
C TRP A 379 14.86 12.85 0.95
N ILE A 380 14.49 11.97 1.85
CA ILE A 380 15.34 10.88 2.30
C ILE A 380 14.77 9.59 1.74
N GLY A 381 15.62 8.61 1.46
CA GLY A 381 15.17 7.26 1.12
C GLY A 381 14.33 6.66 2.24
N GLN A 382 13.61 5.60 1.97
CA GLN A 382 12.85 4.83 2.95
C GLN A 382 13.50 3.46 3.12
N LEU A 383 13.91 3.12 4.34
CA LEU A 383 14.56 1.86 4.65
C LEU A 383 13.55 0.82 5.15
N TYR A 384 13.65 -0.37 4.57
CA TYR A 384 12.84 -1.53 4.88
C TYR A 384 13.73 -2.72 5.21
N SER A 385 13.59 -3.31 6.39
CA SER A 385 14.24 -4.58 6.75
C SER A 385 13.43 -5.75 6.21
N MET A 386 14.07 -6.74 5.62
CA MET A 386 13.39 -7.95 5.11
C MET A 386 13.18 -9.02 6.18
N GLY A 387 13.67 -8.82 7.38
CA GLY A 387 13.51 -9.69 8.53
C GLY A 387 13.50 -8.90 9.84
N PRO A 388 13.57 -9.59 10.99
CA PRO A 388 13.49 -8.95 12.30
C PRO A 388 14.71 -8.08 12.63
N LEU A 389 14.53 -7.21 13.61
CA LEU A 389 15.64 -6.57 14.35
C LEU A 389 16.15 -7.55 15.42
N ASP A 390 16.96 -8.51 15.04
CA ASP A 390 17.36 -9.68 15.85
C ASP A 390 18.47 -9.38 16.87
N ILE A 391 18.17 -8.57 17.91
CA ILE A 391 19.06 -8.32 19.04
C ILE A 391 19.04 -9.52 19.99
N ASP A 392 20.19 -10.03 20.39
CA ASP A 392 20.30 -11.16 21.34
C ASP A 392 19.81 -10.76 22.74
N THR A 393 18.65 -11.25 23.15
CA THR A 393 18.04 -10.97 24.46
C THR A 393 18.61 -11.85 25.59
N SER A 394 19.48 -12.81 25.28
CA SER A 394 20.05 -13.73 26.27
C SER A 394 21.27 -13.18 27.02
N VAL A 395 21.81 -12.04 26.56
CA VAL A 395 22.99 -11.38 27.12
C VAL A 395 22.68 -9.98 27.63
N ASN A 396 23.53 -9.51 28.52
CA ASN A 396 23.48 -8.12 28.99
C ASN A 396 24.53 -7.30 28.25
N TYR A 397 24.21 -6.04 27.98
CA TYR A 397 25.06 -5.09 27.29
C TYR A 397 25.51 -3.98 28.21
N THR A 398 26.53 -3.22 27.78
CA THR A 398 27.00 -2.03 28.47
C THR A 398 27.01 -0.81 27.53
N PRO A 399 26.82 0.42 28.03
CA PRO A 399 26.95 1.62 27.22
C PRO A 399 28.29 1.68 26.49
N GLY A 400 28.23 1.99 25.17
CA GLY A 400 29.38 2.00 24.26
C GLY A 400 29.76 0.63 23.67
N GLU A 401 29.15 -0.45 24.12
CA GLU A 401 29.36 -1.77 23.53
C GLU A 401 28.72 -1.84 22.13
N VAL A 402 29.45 -2.37 21.14
CA VAL A 402 28.93 -2.59 19.80
C VAL A 402 28.21 -3.94 19.76
N ILE A 403 26.94 -3.92 19.41
CA ILE A 403 26.06 -5.09 19.36
C ILE A 403 25.67 -5.41 17.92
N GLY A 404 25.35 -6.67 17.65
CA GLY A 404 25.03 -7.18 16.31
C GLY A 404 25.98 -8.33 15.90
N PRO A 405 25.97 -8.77 14.64
CA PRO A 405 25.19 -8.21 13.55
C PRO A 405 23.69 -8.55 13.65
N PHE A 406 22.82 -7.64 13.27
CA PHE A 406 21.36 -7.82 13.15
C PHE A 406 20.86 -7.39 11.77
N CYS A 407 19.58 -7.61 11.47
CA CYS A 407 18.97 -7.42 10.14
C CYS A 407 19.73 -8.19 9.06
N ASN A 408 19.99 -9.49 9.30
CA ASN A 408 20.80 -10.33 8.41
C ASN A 408 20.10 -10.63 7.06
N ASP A 409 18.76 -10.55 7.00
CA ASP A 409 17.97 -10.71 5.78
C ASP A 409 18.04 -9.49 4.86
N GLY A 410 18.67 -8.43 5.32
CA GLY A 410 18.95 -7.22 4.56
C GLY A 410 18.01 -6.06 4.88
N ILE A 411 18.56 -4.86 4.73
CA ILE A 411 17.85 -3.59 4.78
C ILE A 411 17.97 -2.96 3.39
N TYR A 412 16.84 -2.59 2.79
CA TYR A 412 16.79 -2.05 1.44
C TYR A 412 16.18 -0.66 1.43
N ASN A 413 16.69 0.19 0.54
CA ASN A 413 16.08 1.48 0.28
C ASN A 413 15.04 1.35 -0.86
N PHE A 414 13.77 1.30 -0.51
CA PHE A 414 12.66 1.33 -1.47
C PHE A 414 12.00 2.71 -1.56
N GLY A 415 12.55 3.70 -0.90
CA GLY A 415 12.07 5.07 -1.01
C GLY A 415 12.32 5.71 -2.37
N PRO A 416 11.71 6.89 -2.59
CA PRO A 416 11.78 7.60 -3.87
C PRO A 416 13.15 8.24 -4.15
N ALA A 417 14.08 8.21 -3.19
CA ALA A 417 15.42 8.78 -3.32
C ALA A 417 16.51 7.86 -2.79
N ALA A 418 17.71 8.01 -3.30
CA ALA A 418 18.90 7.40 -2.72
C ALA A 418 19.18 8.01 -1.32
N LEU A 419 19.63 7.18 -0.40
CA LEU A 419 20.25 7.67 0.82
C LEU A 419 21.57 8.37 0.46
N PRO A 420 21.82 9.55 1.00
CA PRO A 420 23.08 10.25 0.77
C PRO A 420 24.27 9.50 1.37
N VAL A 421 25.46 9.80 0.86
CA VAL A 421 26.73 9.36 1.51
C VAL A 421 26.77 9.88 2.94
N ASN A 422 27.40 9.13 3.84
CA ASN A 422 27.47 9.43 5.28
C ASN A 422 26.09 9.47 5.99
N THR A 423 25.09 8.75 5.48
CA THR A 423 23.84 8.53 6.22
C THR A 423 24.14 7.91 7.58
N GLU A 424 23.55 8.49 8.63
CA GLU A 424 23.68 8.01 9.99
C GLU A 424 22.65 6.90 10.25
N LEU A 425 23.07 5.82 10.93
CA LEU A 425 22.23 4.69 11.31
C LEU A 425 22.52 4.34 12.76
N GLY A 426 21.50 4.24 13.61
CA GLY A 426 21.70 4.02 15.05
C GLY A 426 20.55 3.29 15.72
N LEU A 427 20.80 2.75 16.90
CA LEU A 427 19.77 2.27 17.80
C LEU A 427 19.28 3.44 18.67
N LEU A 428 18.05 3.86 18.43
CA LEU A 428 17.39 4.93 19.18
C LEU A 428 16.73 4.37 20.44
N PHE A 429 17.19 4.80 21.60
CA PHE A 429 16.61 4.49 22.91
C PHE A 429 15.71 5.65 23.35
N SER A 430 14.42 5.43 23.39
CA SER A 430 13.41 6.45 23.72
C SER A 430 12.71 6.14 25.03
N ASN A 431 12.78 7.03 26.01
CA ASN A 431 12.03 6.92 27.26
C ASN A 431 10.67 7.61 27.10
N GLU A 432 9.59 6.84 27.08
CA GLU A 432 8.24 7.36 26.85
C GLU A 432 7.69 8.19 28.02
N VAL A 433 8.26 8.03 29.20
CA VAL A 433 7.79 8.73 30.41
C VAL A 433 8.48 10.10 30.55
N THR A 434 9.80 10.15 30.33
CA THR A 434 10.56 11.39 30.45
C THR A 434 10.68 12.16 29.15
N GLY A 435 10.48 11.49 28.01
CA GLY A 435 10.72 12.04 26.67
C GLY A 435 12.19 12.07 26.28
N GLU A 436 13.09 11.57 27.14
CA GLU A 436 14.52 11.52 26.86
C GLU A 436 14.83 10.50 25.78
N LYS A 437 15.74 10.85 24.89
CA LYS A 437 16.18 10.00 23.78
C LYS A 437 17.70 9.94 23.76
N TYR A 438 18.24 8.74 23.59
CA TYR A 438 19.67 8.49 23.45
C TYR A 438 19.90 7.71 22.16
N ILE A 439 20.90 8.13 21.41
CA ILE A 439 21.35 7.43 20.21
C ILE A 439 22.86 7.57 20.08
N ASP A 440 23.49 6.50 19.72
CA ASP A 440 24.85 6.48 19.17
C ASP A 440 24.76 5.77 17.83
N TYR A 441 25.56 6.18 16.85
CA TYR A 441 25.33 5.76 15.48
C TYR A 441 26.60 5.40 14.72
N GLY A 442 26.45 4.54 13.74
CA GLY A 442 27.42 4.33 12.68
C GLY A 442 27.11 5.19 11.46
N VAL A 443 28.12 5.45 10.65
CA VAL A 443 28.00 6.21 9.42
C VAL A 443 28.04 5.24 8.22
N PHE A 444 27.09 5.33 7.33
CA PHE A 444 27.04 4.59 6.10
C PHE A 444 27.72 5.41 4.99
N GLU A 445 29.03 5.20 4.80
CA GLU A 445 29.90 6.06 3.98
C GLU A 445 29.52 6.09 2.50
N GLU A 446 29.03 4.97 1.94
CA GLU A 446 28.73 4.84 0.51
C GLU A 446 27.33 5.36 0.12
N GLY A 447 26.46 5.60 1.08
CA GLY A 447 25.05 5.84 0.83
C GLY A 447 24.34 4.58 0.29
N CYS A 448 23.06 4.70 -0.06
CA CYS A 448 22.29 3.57 -0.58
C CYS A 448 21.36 4.01 -1.70
N GLY A 449 21.60 3.53 -2.92
CA GLY A 449 20.73 3.78 -4.06
C GLY A 449 19.31 3.21 -3.87
N VAL A 450 18.35 3.72 -4.64
CA VAL A 450 17.00 3.14 -4.71
C VAL A 450 17.11 1.69 -5.15
N MET A 451 16.41 0.76 -4.48
CA MET A 451 16.43 -0.69 -4.67
C MET A 451 17.76 -1.38 -4.32
N TYR A 452 18.71 -0.67 -3.73
CA TYR A 452 19.91 -1.27 -3.16
C TYR A 452 19.76 -1.47 -1.67
N GLY A 453 20.56 -2.36 -1.11
CA GLY A 453 20.49 -2.72 0.31
C GLY A 453 21.83 -3.13 0.88
N PHE A 454 21.83 -3.32 2.19
CA PHE A 454 22.94 -3.80 2.99
C PHE A 454 22.43 -4.73 4.09
N SER A 455 23.29 -5.47 4.76
CA SER A 455 22.89 -6.43 5.81
C SER A 455 23.97 -6.56 6.88
N GLY A 456 23.62 -7.21 7.97
CA GLY A 456 24.58 -7.51 9.04
C GLY A 456 25.06 -6.27 9.78
N VAL A 457 24.14 -5.41 10.19
CA VAL A 457 24.43 -4.14 10.86
C VAL A 457 24.89 -4.39 12.30
N SER A 458 25.96 -3.70 12.73
CA SER A 458 26.41 -3.68 14.12
C SER A 458 26.53 -2.23 14.58
N LEU A 459 25.91 -1.90 15.73
CA LEU A 459 25.78 -0.54 16.22
C LEU A 459 26.08 -0.45 17.71
N PRO A 460 26.58 0.70 18.20
CA PRO A 460 26.86 0.88 19.62
C PRO A 460 25.57 1.08 20.43
N VAL A 461 25.58 0.60 21.67
CA VAL A 461 24.65 1.03 22.71
C VAL A 461 25.02 2.45 23.11
N PRO A 462 24.07 3.40 23.21
CA PRO A 462 24.39 4.80 23.45
C PRO A 462 25.23 5.02 24.73
N MET A 463 26.32 5.74 24.58
CA MET A 463 27.12 6.22 25.72
C MET A 463 26.31 7.23 26.54
N GLY A 464 26.48 7.22 27.87
CA GLY A 464 25.82 8.19 28.74
C GLY A 464 24.34 8.00 28.97
N ILE A 465 23.76 6.88 28.49
CA ILE A 465 22.37 6.51 28.78
C ILE A 465 22.18 6.38 30.31
N THR A 466 21.09 6.95 30.83
CA THR A 466 20.79 6.93 32.27
C THR A 466 19.93 5.71 32.64
N ASP A 467 19.85 5.42 33.96
CA ASP A 467 18.99 4.37 34.47
C ASP A 467 17.53 4.64 34.10
N GLY A 468 16.83 3.63 33.54
CA GLY A 468 15.45 3.77 33.11
C GLY A 468 15.03 2.66 32.18
N THR A 469 13.77 2.73 31.70
CA THR A 469 13.20 1.84 30.71
C THR A 469 13.03 2.58 29.39
N TYR A 470 13.50 1.98 28.31
CA TYR A 470 13.55 2.58 26.98
C TYR A 470 12.96 1.65 25.96
N ARG A 471 12.29 2.22 24.96
CA ARG A 471 12.02 1.55 23.69
C ARG A 471 13.24 1.70 22.80
N VAL A 472 13.65 0.61 22.16
CA VAL A 472 14.79 0.56 21.22
C VAL A 472 14.28 0.32 19.81
N THR A 473 14.60 1.22 18.89
CA THR A 473 14.28 1.12 17.46
C THR A 473 15.54 1.30 16.62
N LEU A 474 15.55 0.71 15.43
CA LEU A 474 16.57 1.00 14.43
C LEU A 474 16.12 2.23 13.63
N SER A 475 16.94 3.27 13.65
CA SER A 475 16.61 4.56 13.05
C SER A 475 17.77 5.09 12.21
N TYR A 476 17.47 5.91 11.22
CA TYR A 476 18.44 6.51 10.31
C TYR A 476 18.13 7.98 10.07
N ARG A 477 19.15 8.71 9.60
CA ARG A 477 19.04 10.14 9.31
C ARG A 477 20.04 10.55 8.23
N ALA A 478 19.68 11.55 7.40
CA ALA A 478 20.64 12.20 6.49
C ALA A 478 21.72 12.91 7.30
N PRO A 479 22.99 12.98 6.79
CA PRO A 479 24.07 13.69 7.48
C PRO A 479 23.70 15.15 7.68
N GLN A 480 24.01 15.69 8.84
CA GLN A 480 23.84 17.12 9.14
C GLN A 480 25.05 17.88 8.58
N GLU A 481 24.80 18.93 7.77
CA GLU A 481 25.88 19.69 7.10
C GLU A 481 26.83 20.44 8.07
N ASP A 482 26.42 20.69 9.32
CA ASP A 482 27.17 21.45 10.33
C ASP A 482 27.63 20.59 11.54
N ALA A 483 27.75 19.28 11.37
CA ALA A 483 28.22 18.41 12.42
C ALA A 483 29.73 18.57 12.61
N ASP A 484 30.15 19.59 13.36
CA ASP A 484 31.50 19.63 13.92
C ASP A 484 31.78 18.30 14.63
N GLU A 485 33.04 17.81 14.49
CA GLU A 485 33.56 16.63 15.18
C GLU A 485 33.45 16.84 16.72
N ALA A 486 32.24 16.61 17.27
CA ALA A 486 32.05 16.72 18.70
C ALA A 486 32.11 15.32 19.32
N ASP A 487 33.11 15.13 20.19
CA ASP A 487 33.35 13.93 21.01
C ASP A 487 32.27 13.69 22.10
N GLU A 488 31.09 14.30 22.01
CA GLU A 488 30.04 14.14 23.00
C GLU A 488 28.79 13.46 22.43
N PRO A 489 28.15 12.54 23.17
CA PRO A 489 26.91 11.89 22.75
C PRO A 489 25.84 12.95 22.53
N ARG A 490 25.31 13.03 21.30
CA ARG A 490 24.31 14.02 20.95
C ARG A 490 22.94 13.58 21.44
N LEU A 491 22.35 14.37 22.32
CA LEU A 491 20.92 14.33 22.67
C LEU A 491 20.04 14.91 21.55
N ASP A 492 20.48 14.80 20.30
CA ASP A 492 19.77 15.36 19.16
C ASP A 492 18.76 14.33 18.63
N SER A 493 17.50 14.54 18.96
CA SER A 493 16.39 13.65 18.59
C SER A 493 15.67 14.05 17.30
N GLU A 494 16.14 15.10 16.62
CA GLU A 494 15.46 15.61 15.43
C GLU A 494 15.95 14.93 14.15
N GLY A 495 15.01 14.66 13.24
CA GLY A 495 15.29 14.14 11.91
C GLY A 495 15.57 12.65 11.81
N TRP A 496 15.46 11.88 12.90
CA TRP A 496 15.57 10.43 12.85
C TRP A 496 14.29 9.80 12.34
N LEU A 497 14.42 8.89 11.39
CA LEU A 497 13.35 8.09 10.78
C LEU A 497 13.53 6.63 11.17
N ASP A 498 12.46 5.95 11.49
CA ASP A 498 12.51 4.54 11.81
C ASP A 498 12.62 3.68 10.53
N VAL A 499 13.37 2.59 10.63
CA VAL A 499 13.37 1.53 9.62
C VAL A 499 12.06 0.76 9.73
N TYR A 500 11.43 0.47 8.60
CA TYR A 500 10.22 -0.35 8.54
C TYR A 500 10.57 -1.84 8.67
N PHE A 501 9.71 -2.59 9.37
CA PHE A 501 9.85 -4.03 9.57
C PHE A 501 8.56 -4.74 9.13
N PRO A 502 8.65 -5.97 8.56
CA PRO A 502 7.47 -6.73 8.16
C PRO A 502 6.55 -6.99 9.36
N ILE A 503 5.25 -7.08 9.10
CA ILE A 503 4.28 -7.46 10.13
C ILE A 503 4.57 -8.87 10.64
N GLY A 504 4.51 -9.03 11.98
CA GLY A 504 4.82 -10.28 12.65
C GLY A 504 6.29 -10.49 13.00
N GLU A 505 7.20 -9.65 12.46
CA GLU A 505 8.62 -9.67 12.84
C GLU A 505 8.91 -8.69 13.97
N THR A 506 9.94 -8.97 14.77
CA THR A 506 10.38 -8.06 15.85
C THR A 506 10.96 -6.78 15.27
N ALA A 507 10.32 -5.66 15.54
CA ALA A 507 10.68 -4.32 15.06
C ALA A 507 11.33 -3.43 16.14
N SER A 508 11.19 -3.80 17.40
CA SER A 508 11.70 -3.04 18.52
C SER A 508 11.92 -3.91 19.77
N TYR A 509 12.65 -3.37 20.70
CA TYR A 509 12.90 -3.99 22.01
C TYR A 509 12.56 -3.02 23.15
N THR A 510 12.28 -3.59 24.32
CA THR A 510 12.30 -2.84 25.58
C THR A 510 13.66 -3.03 26.24
N ALA A 511 14.38 -1.95 26.49
CA ALA A 511 15.65 -1.96 27.22
C ALA A 511 15.45 -1.44 28.63
N ASN A 512 15.97 -2.17 29.62
CA ASN A 512 16.06 -1.72 31.01
C ASN A 512 17.53 -1.43 31.35
N VAL A 513 17.81 -0.18 31.70
CA VAL A 513 19.14 0.29 32.07
C VAL A 513 19.20 0.48 33.59
N SER A 514 20.15 -0.16 34.24
CA SER A 514 20.38 -0.05 35.67
C SER A 514 21.85 -0.27 36.01
N GLU A 515 22.44 0.66 36.73
CA GLU A 515 23.84 0.60 37.16
C GLU A 515 24.86 0.34 36.02
N GLY A 516 24.57 0.90 34.83
CA GLY A 516 25.41 0.73 33.65
C GLY A 516 25.28 -0.64 32.95
N ILE A 517 24.25 -1.41 33.28
CA ILE A 517 23.88 -2.67 32.61
C ILE A 517 22.60 -2.44 31.81
N VAL A 518 22.59 -2.89 30.55
CA VAL A 518 21.45 -2.82 29.65
C VAL A 518 20.97 -4.24 29.37
N THR A 519 19.74 -4.53 29.79
CA THR A 519 19.04 -5.77 29.43
C THR A 519 17.96 -5.46 28.41
N VAL A 520 17.75 -6.32 27.43
CA VAL A 520 16.74 -6.14 26.37
C VAL A 520 15.77 -7.30 26.33
N GLU A 521 14.53 -7.01 26.03
CA GLU A 521 13.46 -7.99 25.82
C GLU A 521 12.62 -7.59 24.59
N ASP A 522 12.03 -8.57 23.91
CA ASP A 522 11.18 -8.31 22.73
C ASP A 522 10.03 -7.37 23.10
N SER A 523 9.72 -6.44 22.21
CA SER A 523 8.60 -5.53 22.34
C SER A 523 7.57 -5.80 21.23
N SER A 524 6.30 -5.70 21.57
CA SER A 524 5.21 -5.74 20.60
C SER A 524 5.01 -4.39 19.87
N TRP A 525 5.73 -3.35 20.32
CA TRP A 525 5.65 -2.05 19.65
C TRP A 525 6.38 -2.10 18.31
N ARG A 526 5.82 -1.40 17.34
CA ARG A 526 6.44 -1.22 16.03
C ARG A 526 6.23 0.21 15.55
N PRO A 527 7.11 0.75 14.70
CA PRO A 527 6.86 2.01 14.04
C PRO A 527 5.54 1.92 13.28
N SER A 528 4.60 2.85 13.56
CA SER A 528 3.45 2.98 12.70
C SER A 528 3.90 3.67 11.42
N GLY A 529 3.53 3.14 10.26
CA GLY A 529 3.81 3.80 8.98
C GLY A 529 3.00 5.07 8.78
N VAL A 530 2.09 5.37 9.70
CA VAL A 530 1.20 6.53 9.63
C VAL A 530 1.96 7.74 10.18
N GLU A 531 2.59 8.49 9.29
CA GLU A 531 3.13 9.81 9.65
C GLU A 531 1.97 10.72 10.09
N GLU A 532 2.21 11.60 11.08
CA GLU A 532 1.20 12.57 11.54
C GLU A 532 0.58 13.40 10.40
N THR A 533 1.29 13.54 9.29
CA THR A 533 0.84 14.23 8.09
C THR A 533 -0.30 13.53 7.35
N TYR A 534 -0.42 12.20 7.49
CA TYR A 534 -1.49 11.39 6.90
C TYR A 534 -2.55 10.99 7.92
N LEU A 535 -2.28 11.19 9.21
CA LEU A 535 -3.35 11.16 10.19
C LEU A 535 -4.34 12.23 9.77
N LEU A 536 -5.61 11.83 9.63
CA LEU A 536 -6.70 12.79 9.51
C LEU A 536 -6.46 13.87 10.54
N PRO A 537 -6.60 15.18 10.20
CA PRO A 537 -6.59 16.21 11.20
C PRO A 537 -7.58 15.73 12.26
N ALA A 538 -7.06 15.44 13.46
CA ALA A 538 -7.89 14.90 14.52
C ALA A 538 -9.11 15.78 14.55
N ASP A 539 -10.30 15.21 14.36
CA ASP A 539 -11.53 15.97 14.57
C ASP A 539 -11.45 16.47 16.01
N ASP A 540 -10.89 17.67 16.15
CA ASP A 540 -10.60 18.31 17.41
C ASP A 540 -11.92 18.77 18.06
N SER A 541 -13.05 18.46 17.42
CA SER A 541 -14.36 18.63 17.97
C SER A 541 -14.51 17.65 19.15
N PRO A 542 -14.82 18.19 20.33
CA PRO A 542 -14.97 17.33 21.50
C PRO A 542 -16.19 16.40 21.30
N ARG A 543 -15.93 15.09 21.27
CA ARG A 543 -16.99 14.07 21.35
C ARG A 543 -17.25 13.75 22.81
N TYR A 544 -18.52 13.56 23.16
CA TYR A 544 -18.94 13.31 24.53
C TYR A 544 -19.60 11.94 24.65
N PHE A 545 -19.27 11.24 25.73
CA PHE A 545 -19.84 9.93 26.02
C PHE A 545 -20.38 9.92 27.45
N ASN A 546 -21.44 9.20 27.70
CA ASN A 546 -21.89 8.95 29.07
C ASN A 546 -20.92 7.98 29.77
N LEU A 547 -21.13 7.74 31.07
CA LEU A 547 -20.26 6.86 31.85
C LEU A 547 -20.34 5.37 31.44
N GLN A 548 -21.29 5.00 30.58
CA GLN A 548 -21.41 3.68 29.97
C GLN A 548 -20.73 3.58 28.61
N GLY A 549 -20.06 4.67 28.16
CA GLY A 549 -19.35 4.70 26.87
C GLY A 549 -20.26 4.98 25.65
N ILE A 550 -21.53 5.34 25.85
CA ILE A 550 -22.45 5.66 24.75
C ILE A 550 -22.28 7.14 24.38
N GLU A 551 -22.12 7.44 23.12
CA GLU A 551 -21.93 8.80 22.61
C GLU A 551 -23.16 9.68 22.83
N ILE A 552 -22.93 10.93 23.27
CA ILE A 552 -23.94 11.93 23.54
C ILE A 552 -23.76 13.11 22.60
N LYS A 553 -24.71 13.38 21.72
CA LYS A 553 -24.64 14.50 20.77
C LYS A 553 -24.71 15.89 21.43
N ALA A 554 -25.34 16.01 22.59
CA ALA A 554 -25.47 17.26 23.33
C ALA A 554 -25.51 16.97 24.85
N PRO A 555 -24.37 17.03 25.56
CA PRO A 555 -24.32 16.84 26.98
C PRO A 555 -25.01 17.99 27.74
N ARG A 556 -25.61 17.71 28.85
CA ARG A 556 -26.39 18.68 29.64
C ARG A 556 -25.51 19.36 30.70
N LYS A 557 -25.82 20.62 30.98
CA LYS A 557 -25.15 21.36 32.06
C LYS A 557 -25.32 20.64 33.41
N GLY A 558 -24.19 20.39 34.10
CA GLY A 558 -24.14 19.64 35.34
C GLY A 558 -24.01 18.12 35.17
N GLU A 559 -23.86 17.63 33.97
CA GLU A 559 -23.67 16.20 33.66
C GLU A 559 -22.18 15.84 33.69
N LEU A 560 -21.82 14.71 34.34
CA LEU A 560 -20.48 14.14 34.29
C LEU A 560 -20.39 13.25 33.04
N VAL A 561 -19.52 13.62 32.12
CA VAL A 561 -19.32 12.92 30.85
C VAL A 561 -17.85 12.60 30.61
N ILE A 562 -17.60 11.68 29.71
CA ILE A 562 -16.29 11.42 29.14
C ILE A 562 -16.17 12.28 27.88
N GLN A 563 -15.25 13.24 27.86
CA GLN A 563 -14.90 14.00 26.68
C GLN A 563 -13.69 13.32 26.01
N LYS A 564 -13.82 13.02 24.73
CA LYS A 564 -12.71 12.58 23.86
C LYS A 564 -12.41 13.73 22.89
N ARG A 565 -11.15 14.14 22.85
CA ARG A 565 -10.65 15.16 21.92
C ARG A 565 -9.34 14.65 21.30
N GLY A 566 -9.38 14.22 20.04
CA GLY A 566 -8.30 13.47 19.45
C GLY A 566 -7.99 12.21 20.26
N LYS A 567 -6.72 12.04 20.66
CA LYS A 567 -6.28 10.92 21.54
C LYS A 567 -6.56 11.18 23.04
N GLU A 568 -6.90 12.40 23.42
CA GLU A 568 -7.11 12.78 24.81
C GLU A 568 -8.51 12.40 25.30
N VAL A 569 -8.60 11.65 26.39
CA VAL A 569 -9.87 11.24 27.02
C VAL A 569 -9.90 11.76 28.46
N LYS A 570 -10.88 12.59 28.76
CA LYS A 570 -11.05 13.19 30.09
C LYS A 570 -12.48 12.99 30.61
N LYS A 571 -12.63 12.78 31.93
CA LYS A 571 -13.92 12.94 32.60
C LYS A 571 -14.10 14.41 32.97
N ILE A 572 -15.16 15.01 32.49
CA ILE A 572 -15.45 16.42 32.73
C ILE A 572 -16.90 16.61 33.19
N PHE A 573 -17.15 17.68 33.93
CA PHE A 573 -18.49 18.22 34.16
C PHE A 573 -18.79 19.30 33.12
N ILE A 574 -19.94 19.21 32.47
CA ILE A 574 -20.38 20.21 31.48
C ILE A 574 -20.96 21.45 32.20
#